data_fb971647f51cd601197df7f892fa245d
#
_entry.id   fb971647f51cd601197df7f892fa245d
#
_cell.length_a   1.000
_cell.length_b   1.000
_cell.length_c   1.000
_cell.angle_alpha   90.00
_cell.angle_beta   90.00
_cell.angle_gamma   90.00
#
_symmetry.space_group_name_H-M   'P 1'
#
loop_
_entity.id
_entity.type
_entity.pdbx_description
1 polymer ?
#
loop_
_entity_poly.entity_id
_entity_poly.type
_entity_poly.pdbx_seq_one_letter_code
_entity_poly.pdbx_strand_id
1 'polypeptide(L)'
;MKKITTLLTAIIGMALMNQVSATHVTVEVPTAGQLNSLIQDANCDSITISGNLNGNDFRFIQNNMPNLIYLNIAKVIIPDNKIPSSGLQSKTTLQQIILPDNVETIGEYAFDRCSN
;
A
#
# COMPACT_ATOMS: atom_id res chain seq x y z
N MET A 1 -23.79 9.68 8.70
CA MET A 1 -23.78 9.44 8.52
C MET A 1 -23.72 9.03 8.60
N LYS A 2 -23.50 9.08 8.81
CA LYS A 2 -23.32 8.60 8.88
C LYS A 2 -23.18 7.91 9.20
N LYS A 3 -23.19 7.84 9.55
CA LYS A 3 -23.04 7.14 9.79
C LYS A 3 -22.77 6.41 10.18
N ILE A 4 -22.73 6.37 10.50
CA ILE A 4 -22.56 5.64 10.76
C ILE A 4 -22.31 5.09 11.24
N THR A 5 -22.34 5.15 11.53
CA THR A 5 -22.28 4.62 11.87
C THR A 5 -22.15 4.03 12.33
N THR A 6 -22.34 4.11 12.59
CA THR A 6 -22.36 3.48 12.93
C THR A 6 -22.10 2.77 13.22
N LEU A 7 -22.19 2.69 13.51
CA LEU A 7 -22.07 1.98 13.68
C LEU A 7 -21.67 1.45 14.05
N LEU A 8 -21.68 1.42 14.37
CA LEU A 8 -21.49 0.84 14.63
C LEU A 8 -21.28 0.37 15.15
N THR A 9 -21.40 0.34 15.44
CA THR A 9 -21.40 -0.21 15.89
C THR A 9 -21.23 -0.91 16.30
N ALA A 10 -21.38 -0.95 16.49
CA ALA A 10 -21.38 -1.64 16.81
C ALA A 10 -21.09 -2.39 17.09
N ILE A 11 -21.07 -2.56 17.22
CA ILE A 11 -20.95 -3.26 17.37
C ILE A 11 -20.52 -3.83 17.68
N ILE A 12 -20.49 -3.90 18.01
CA ILE A 12 -20.23 -4.46 18.24
C ILE A 12 -19.81 -5.19 18.40
N GLY A 13 -19.67 -5.40 18.59
CA GLY A 13 -19.42 -6.10 18.65
C GLY A 13 -18.81 -6.82 18.68
N MET A 14 -18.80 -7.11 18.81
CA MET A 14 -18.42 -7.80 18.78
C MET A 14 -17.78 -8.38 18.48
N ALA A 15 -17.57 -8.40 18.55
CA ALA A 15 -17.07 -8.93 18.33
C ALA A 15 -16.39 -9.44 18.04
N LEU A 16 -16.11 -9.55 18.17
CA LEU A 16 -15.51 -10.00 17.96
C LEU A 16 -14.78 -10.42 17.37
N MET A 17 -14.51 -10.35 17.43
CA MET A 17 -13.93 -10.78 16.87
C MET A 17 -13.12 -11.06 16.43
N ASN A 18 -12.69 -11.11 16.60
CA ASN A 18 -11.75 -11.33 16.07
C ASN A 18 -11.48 -11.77 14.93
N GLN A 19 -11.75 -11.67 14.65
CA GLN A 19 -11.56 -11.90 13.39
C GLN A 19 -10.68 -11.00 12.75
N VAL A 20 -10.00 -11.44 11.79
CA VAL A 20 -9.15 -10.56 11.03
C VAL A 20 -10.00 -9.84 10.02
N SER A 21 -10.22 -8.59 10.23
CA SER A 21 -10.87 -7.76 9.26
C SER A 21 -9.87 -7.33 8.21
N ALA A 22 -10.27 -7.41 6.95
CA ALA A 22 -9.48 -6.79 5.89
C ALA A 22 -9.41 -5.28 6.16
N THR A 23 -8.21 -4.72 6.16
CA THR A 23 -7.99 -3.32 6.45
C THR A 23 -7.52 -2.61 5.19
N HIS A 24 -8.31 -1.67 4.70
CA HIS A 24 -7.92 -0.84 3.56
C HIS A 24 -7.55 0.54 4.05
N VAL A 25 -6.35 0.99 3.66
CA VAL A 25 -5.82 2.31 4.00
C VAL A 25 -5.76 3.14 2.74
N THR A 26 -6.14 4.40 2.83
CA THR A 26 -5.99 5.37 1.74
C THR A 26 -5.11 6.51 2.24
N VAL A 27 -4.08 6.85 1.48
CA VAL A 27 -3.14 7.89 1.90
C VAL A 27 -2.72 8.72 0.70
N GLU A 28 -2.59 10.03 0.92
CA GLU A 28 -2.02 10.94 -0.06
C GLU A 28 -0.63 11.36 0.42
N VAL A 29 0.36 11.32 -0.46
CA VAL A 29 1.74 11.66 -0.14
C VAL A 29 2.13 12.92 -0.91
N PRO A 30 2.01 14.11 -0.30
CA PRO A 30 2.30 15.36 -1.02
C PRO A 30 3.78 15.50 -1.41
N THR A 31 4.67 14.93 -0.61
CA THR A 31 6.11 15.04 -0.83
C THR A 31 6.72 13.65 -0.84
N ALA A 32 7.40 13.30 -1.92
CA ALA A 32 8.06 12.00 -2.03
C ALA A 32 9.03 11.78 -0.87
N GLY A 33 9.07 10.56 -0.38
CA GLY A 33 9.92 10.19 0.75
C GLY A 33 9.21 10.24 2.10
N GLN A 34 7.95 10.68 2.13
CA GLN A 34 7.25 10.93 3.38
C GLN A 34 6.21 9.86 3.72
N LEU A 35 6.12 8.80 2.94
CA LEU A 35 5.11 7.79 3.16
C LEU A 35 5.16 7.23 4.58
N ASN A 36 6.35 6.97 5.09
CA ASN A 36 6.50 6.36 6.41
C ASN A 36 5.90 7.20 7.53
N SER A 37 5.87 8.51 7.38
CA SER A 37 5.30 9.40 8.40
C SER A 37 3.78 9.54 8.28
N LEU A 38 3.21 9.09 7.16
CA LEU A 38 1.79 9.26 6.87
C LEU A 38 0.99 7.98 7.08
N ILE A 39 1.64 6.83 7.03
CA ILE A 39 0.99 5.54 7.22
C ILE A 39 0.65 5.36 8.70
N GLN A 40 -0.61 5.10 9.00
CA GLN A 40 -1.05 4.89 10.37
C GLN A 40 -1.19 3.41 10.71
N ASP A 41 -1.37 2.57 9.71
CA ASP A 41 -1.46 1.13 9.92
C ASP A 41 -0.61 0.41 8.88
N ALA A 42 0.63 0.13 9.23
CA ALA A 42 1.57 -0.56 8.36
C ALA A 42 1.26 -2.06 8.25
N ASN A 43 0.37 -2.56 9.09
CA ASN A 43 -0.04 -3.97 9.03
C ASN A 43 -1.30 -4.18 8.19
N CYS A 44 -1.75 -3.16 7.47
CA CYS A 44 -2.91 -3.29 6.59
C CYS A 44 -2.62 -4.30 5.48
N ASP A 45 -3.68 -4.91 4.97
CA ASP A 45 -3.54 -5.84 3.85
C ASP A 45 -3.84 -5.20 2.50
N SER A 46 -4.35 -3.98 2.49
CA SER A 46 -4.74 -3.28 1.27
C SER A 46 -4.48 -1.78 1.43
N ILE A 47 -3.88 -1.17 0.41
CA ILE A 47 -3.61 0.28 0.47
C ILE A 47 -3.77 0.91 -0.91
N THR A 48 -4.34 2.12 -0.91
CA THR A 48 -4.37 2.99 -2.08
C THR A 48 -3.57 4.24 -1.77
N ILE A 49 -2.59 4.52 -2.60
CA ILE A 49 -1.69 5.66 -2.43
C ILE A 49 -1.85 6.60 -3.62
N SER A 50 -1.89 7.90 -3.36
CA SER A 50 -1.83 8.93 -4.38
C SER A 50 -0.72 9.92 -4.03
N GLY A 51 -0.35 10.76 -5.00
CA GLY A 51 0.67 11.78 -4.79
C GLY A 51 2.02 11.36 -5.33
N ASN A 52 3.05 11.46 -4.51
CA ASN A 52 4.43 11.30 -4.97
C ASN A 52 5.15 10.22 -4.20
N LEU A 53 5.71 9.24 -4.89
CA LEU A 53 6.56 8.21 -4.27
C LEU A 53 7.95 8.23 -4.89
N ASN A 54 8.95 7.92 -4.09
CA ASN A 54 10.32 7.71 -4.57
C ASN A 54 10.85 6.38 -4.03
N GLY A 55 12.13 6.09 -4.26
CA GLY A 55 12.74 4.84 -3.84
C GLY A 55 12.63 4.58 -2.34
N ASN A 56 12.71 5.63 -1.52
CA ASN A 56 12.59 5.47 -0.07
C ASN A 56 11.19 4.99 0.33
N ASP A 57 10.17 5.48 -0.38
CA ASP A 57 8.79 5.07 -0.10
C ASP A 57 8.58 3.61 -0.50
N PHE A 58 9.13 3.19 -1.64
CA PHE A 58 9.05 1.79 -2.04
C PHE A 58 9.78 0.90 -1.05
N ARG A 59 10.91 1.36 -0.53
CA ARG A 59 11.64 0.59 0.49
C ARG A 59 10.84 0.45 1.77
N PHE A 60 10.11 1.49 2.14
CA PHE A 60 9.22 1.40 3.29
C PHE A 60 8.14 0.33 3.08
N ILE A 61 7.50 0.35 1.90
CA ILE A 61 6.49 -0.65 1.57
C ILE A 61 7.12 -2.04 1.61
N GLN A 62 8.31 -2.19 1.04
CA GLN A 62 8.99 -3.47 0.98
C GLN A 62 9.29 -4.03 2.37
N ASN A 63 9.75 -3.19 3.28
CA ASN A 63 10.31 -3.65 4.56
C ASN A 63 9.35 -3.57 5.73
N ASN A 64 8.32 -2.72 5.64
CA ASN A 64 7.52 -2.39 6.82
C ASN A 64 6.03 -2.70 6.67
N MET A 65 5.62 -3.29 5.55
CA MET A 65 4.23 -3.64 5.32
C MET A 65 4.11 -5.15 5.03
N PRO A 66 4.28 -5.98 6.06
CA PRO A 66 4.45 -7.42 5.85
C PRO A 66 3.18 -8.17 5.43
N ASN A 67 2.02 -7.57 5.63
CA ASN A 67 0.75 -8.23 5.35
C ASN A 67 0.09 -7.76 4.06
N LEU A 68 0.78 -6.94 3.28
CA LEU A 68 0.18 -6.29 2.12
C LEU A 68 -0.15 -7.30 1.03
N ILE A 69 -1.41 -7.32 0.61
CA ILE A 69 -1.93 -8.19 -0.44
C ILE A 69 -2.25 -7.38 -1.69
N TYR A 70 -2.77 -6.18 -1.51
CA TYR A 70 -3.23 -5.33 -2.61
C TYR A 70 -2.59 -3.95 -2.49
N LEU A 71 -1.94 -3.50 -3.56
CA LEU A 71 -1.31 -2.18 -3.61
C LEU A 71 -1.82 -1.45 -4.84
N ASN A 72 -2.52 -0.33 -4.62
CA ASN A 72 -3.02 0.50 -5.71
C ASN A 72 -2.22 1.81 -5.71
N ILE A 73 -1.38 1.99 -6.73
CA ILE A 73 -0.61 3.21 -6.93
C ILE A 73 -0.94 3.85 -8.28
N ALA A 74 -2.15 3.63 -8.77
CA ALA A 74 -2.58 4.14 -10.08
C ALA A 74 -2.46 5.66 -10.20
N LYS A 75 -2.57 6.38 -9.08
CA LYS A 75 -2.54 7.85 -9.08
C LYS A 75 -1.27 8.42 -8.46
N VAL A 76 -0.19 7.66 -8.54
CA VAL A 76 1.10 8.07 -7.99
C VAL A 76 2.00 8.58 -9.11
N ILE A 77 2.78 9.61 -8.79
CA ILE A 77 3.85 10.10 -9.66
C ILE A 77 5.16 9.53 -9.12
N ILE A 78 5.91 8.87 -9.99
CA ILE A 78 7.18 8.23 -9.63
C ILE A 78 8.28 8.87 -10.47
N PRO A 79 9.47 9.15 -9.89
CA PRO A 79 10.57 9.74 -10.66
C PRO A 79 10.88 8.91 -11.91
N ASP A 80 11.08 9.59 -13.02
CA ASP A 80 11.41 9.01 -14.33
C ASP A 80 10.36 8.00 -14.82
N ASN A 81 9.17 8.00 -14.25
CA ASN A 81 8.12 7.04 -14.58
C ASN A 81 8.62 5.59 -14.49
N LYS A 82 9.45 5.33 -13.50
CA LYS A 82 10.13 4.05 -13.35
C LYS A 82 9.86 3.44 -11.98
N ILE A 83 9.41 2.18 -11.97
CA ILE A 83 9.39 1.42 -10.73
C ILE A 83 10.85 1.15 -10.34
N PRO A 84 11.26 1.51 -9.11
CA PRO A 84 12.67 1.39 -8.72
C PRO A 84 13.18 -0.04 -8.78
N SER A 85 14.46 -0.21 -9.03
CA SER A 85 15.10 -1.52 -8.95
C SER A 85 14.90 -2.09 -7.55
N SER A 86 14.52 -3.35 -7.48
CA SER A 86 14.21 -4.06 -6.23
C SER A 86 13.11 -3.40 -5.40
N GLY A 87 12.31 -2.52 -6.01
CA GLY A 87 11.36 -1.68 -5.27
C GLY A 87 10.37 -2.47 -4.43
N LEU A 88 9.88 -3.58 -4.95
CA LEU A 88 8.92 -4.44 -4.24
C LEU A 88 9.42 -5.88 -4.16
N GLN A 89 10.74 -6.06 -4.21
CA GLN A 89 11.35 -7.36 -4.15
C GLN A 89 10.95 -8.08 -2.86
N SER A 90 10.66 -9.36 -2.99
CA SER A 90 10.32 -10.23 -1.86
C SER A 90 9.04 -9.88 -1.12
N LYS A 91 8.11 -9.17 -1.78
CA LYS A 91 6.76 -8.97 -1.22
C LYS A 91 5.95 -10.24 -1.47
N THR A 92 6.20 -11.26 -0.66
CA THR A 92 5.63 -12.60 -0.87
C THR A 92 4.12 -12.65 -0.65
N THR A 93 3.55 -11.72 0.10
CA THR A 93 2.10 -11.66 0.32
C THR A 93 1.37 -10.90 -0.78
N LEU A 94 2.07 -10.09 -1.56
CA LEU A 94 1.43 -9.22 -2.56
C LEU A 94 0.83 -10.07 -3.69
N GLN A 95 -0.46 -9.90 -3.93
CA GLN A 95 -1.18 -10.63 -4.96
C GLN A 95 -1.61 -9.75 -6.12
N GLN A 96 -1.80 -8.45 -5.87
CA GLN A 96 -2.26 -7.55 -6.91
C GLN A 96 -1.63 -6.17 -6.72
N ILE A 97 -1.21 -5.59 -7.84
CA ILE A 97 -0.75 -4.21 -7.86
C ILE A 97 -1.40 -3.51 -9.06
N ILE A 98 -1.82 -2.25 -8.85
CA ILE A 98 -2.28 -1.40 -9.94
C ILE A 98 -1.26 -0.30 -10.11
N LEU A 99 -0.62 -0.27 -11.26
CA LEU A 99 0.45 0.68 -11.58
C LEU A 99 -0.12 1.94 -12.21
N PRO A 100 0.60 3.07 -12.12
CA PRO A 100 0.24 4.28 -12.88
C PRO A 100 0.29 4.01 -14.38
N ASP A 101 -0.62 4.65 -15.13
CA ASP A 101 -0.65 4.48 -16.58
C ASP A 101 0.61 4.96 -17.27
N ASN A 102 1.33 5.88 -16.65
CA ASN A 102 2.51 6.49 -17.26
C ASN A 102 3.81 5.80 -16.90
N VAL A 103 3.77 4.62 -16.28
CA VAL A 103 5.00 3.87 -16.01
C VAL A 103 5.60 3.42 -17.34
N GLU A 104 6.87 3.74 -17.55
CA GLU A 104 7.59 3.44 -18.77
C GLU A 104 8.59 2.30 -18.58
N THR A 105 9.08 2.13 -17.36
CA THR A 105 10.14 1.16 -17.07
C THR A 105 9.90 0.53 -15.72
N ILE A 106 10.18 -0.78 -15.65
CA ILE A 106 10.20 -1.50 -14.38
C ILE A 106 11.65 -1.87 -14.12
N GLY A 107 12.15 -1.45 -12.95
CA GLY A 107 13.53 -1.65 -12.58
C GLY A 107 13.88 -3.12 -12.37
N GLU A 108 15.17 -3.41 -12.39
CA GLU A 108 15.67 -4.76 -12.23
C GLU A 108 15.25 -5.32 -10.86
N TYR A 109 14.75 -6.54 -10.86
CA TYR A 109 14.29 -7.23 -9.64
C TYR A 109 13.13 -6.54 -8.90
N ALA A 110 12.44 -5.60 -9.56
CA ALA A 110 11.39 -4.82 -8.88
C ALA A 110 10.31 -5.71 -8.26
N PHE A 111 9.98 -6.82 -8.91
CA PHE A 111 8.98 -7.77 -8.42
C PHE A 111 9.56 -9.16 -8.17
N ASP A 112 10.86 -9.25 -8.03
CA ASP A 112 11.50 -10.52 -7.78
C ASP A 112 10.97 -11.13 -6.48
N ARG A 113 10.67 -12.42 -6.51
CA ARG A 113 10.15 -13.17 -5.36
C ARG A 113 8.80 -12.67 -4.83
N CYS A 114 8.05 -11.99 -5.66
CA CYS A 114 6.63 -11.75 -5.37
C CYS A 114 5.90 -13.01 -5.82
N SER A 115 5.76 -13.97 -4.94
CA SER A 115 5.41 -15.34 -5.31
C SER A 115 3.91 -15.62 -5.37
N ASN A 116 3.09 -14.64 -5.06
CA ASN A 116 1.63 -14.81 -5.13
C ASN A 116 1.00 -14.11 -6.32
#